data_371afce54015e6be11834bc1ca9be76d
#
_entry.id   371afce54015e6be11834bc1ca9be76d
#
_cell.length_a   1.000
_cell.length_b   1.000
_cell.length_c   1.000
_cell.angle_alpha   90.00
_cell.angle_beta   90.00
_cell.angle_gamma   90.00
#
_symmetry.space_group_name_H-M   'P 1'
#
loop_
_entity.id
_entity.type
_entity.pdbx_description
1 polymer ?
#
loop_
_entity_poly.entity_id
_entity_poly.type
_entity_poly.pdbx_seq_one_letter_code
_entity_poly.pdbx_strand_id
1 'polypeptide(L)'
;MKGASIPMASKVYFTNFRCEGNENLLQKFRRLCETAGVGSIDMKDKYVAVKMHFGEPGNIAFLRHNYARALCDLIREHGGRPFLTDCNTLYIGRRSNALDHLDAAYENGFNPYSTGCHVIIGDGLKGDDEVAVPVHGDYVENAYIGRAVMDADIVISLTHFKAHDGTGFGGALKNLGMGCGSRLGKKDMHASEKPAVDQSRCVGCGVCAKNCAHGAITVTEHAHIDATKCAGCGRCIEKCPQKCMHPMDDRANEILSRKVAEYTAAVVRGRPCFHVALACDISPYCDCYALNDAPILEDIGMFASFDPVAMDQC
;
A
#
# COMPACT_ATOMS: atom_id res chain seq x y z
N MET A 1 -11.42 -36.72 20.12
CA MET A 1 -10.81 -36.09 18.97
C MET A 1 -11.89 -35.19 18.36
N LYS A 2 -11.83 -33.88 18.60
CA LYS A 2 -12.74 -32.91 17.92
C LYS A 2 -12.23 -32.79 16.49
N GLY A 3 -13.06 -33.18 15.50
CA GLY A 3 -12.72 -33.02 14.08
C GLY A 3 -12.38 -31.57 13.78
N ALA A 4 -11.16 -31.32 13.30
CA ALA A 4 -10.79 -30.04 12.76
C ALA A 4 -11.70 -29.79 11.55
N SER A 5 -12.59 -28.80 11.64
CA SER A 5 -13.35 -28.32 10.49
C SER A 5 -12.33 -27.82 9.46
N ILE A 6 -12.32 -28.42 8.29
CA ILE A 6 -11.56 -27.88 7.14
C ILE A 6 -12.09 -26.45 6.95
N PRO A 7 -11.24 -25.42 7.05
CA PRO A 7 -11.69 -24.07 6.80
C PRO A 7 -12.25 -24.01 5.37
N MET A 8 -13.48 -23.49 5.21
CA MET A 8 -14.03 -23.26 3.87
C MET A 8 -13.12 -22.31 3.13
N ALA A 9 -12.77 -22.64 1.89
CA ALA A 9 -11.97 -21.77 1.04
C ALA A 9 -12.65 -20.40 0.89
N SER A 10 -11.91 -19.33 1.06
CA SER A 10 -12.42 -17.97 0.88
C SER A 10 -12.81 -17.75 -0.58
N LYS A 11 -13.93 -17.05 -0.80
CA LYS A 11 -14.41 -16.76 -2.15
C LYS A 11 -13.75 -15.49 -2.69
N VAL A 12 -13.27 -15.57 -3.93
CA VAL A 12 -12.84 -14.42 -4.72
C VAL A 12 -13.76 -14.31 -5.92
N TYR A 13 -14.32 -13.14 -6.13
CA TYR A 13 -15.16 -12.81 -7.27
C TYR A 13 -14.33 -12.08 -8.31
N PHE A 14 -14.51 -12.44 -9.56
CA PHE A 14 -13.75 -11.90 -10.69
C PHE A 14 -14.65 -11.41 -11.81
N THR A 15 -14.24 -10.34 -12.47
CA THR A 15 -14.77 -9.91 -13.76
C THR A 15 -13.69 -9.25 -14.61
N ASN A 16 -13.68 -9.50 -15.91
CA ASN A 16 -12.73 -8.86 -16.83
C ASN A 16 -13.12 -7.41 -17.16
N PHE A 17 -12.29 -6.69 -17.94
CA PHE A 17 -12.57 -5.31 -18.39
C PHE A 17 -13.40 -5.21 -19.68
N ARG A 18 -13.86 -6.32 -20.27
CA ARG A 18 -14.70 -6.28 -21.47
C ARG A 18 -16.11 -5.83 -21.08
N CYS A 19 -16.62 -4.81 -21.78
CA CYS A 19 -18.01 -4.37 -21.64
C CYS A 19 -18.88 -5.07 -22.68
N GLU A 20 -20.02 -5.61 -22.26
CA GLU A 20 -21.02 -6.23 -23.11
C GLU A 20 -22.39 -5.56 -22.87
N GLY A 21 -23.16 -5.41 -23.93
CA GLY A 21 -24.45 -4.73 -23.84
C GLY A 21 -24.32 -3.24 -23.51
N ASN A 22 -25.12 -2.76 -22.57
CA ASN A 22 -25.18 -1.35 -22.16
C ASN A 22 -24.50 -1.08 -20.81
N GLU A 23 -23.76 -2.05 -20.25
CA GLU A 23 -23.08 -1.91 -18.96
C GLU A 23 -21.68 -1.31 -19.17
N ASN A 24 -21.39 -0.15 -18.56
CA ASN A 24 -20.05 0.44 -18.55
C ASN A 24 -19.18 -0.15 -17.44
N LEU A 25 -17.86 0.13 -17.48
CA LEU A 25 -16.89 -0.44 -16.51
C LEU A 25 -17.20 -0.07 -15.06
N LEU A 26 -17.69 1.13 -14.77
CA LEU A 26 -18.01 1.52 -13.40
C LEU A 26 -19.27 0.83 -12.87
N GLN A 27 -20.26 0.60 -13.73
CA GLN A 27 -21.43 -0.22 -13.39
C GLN A 27 -21.02 -1.67 -13.13
N LYS A 28 -20.15 -2.21 -13.98
CA LYS A 28 -19.58 -3.55 -13.83
C LYS A 28 -18.76 -3.70 -12.55
N PHE A 29 -17.96 -2.70 -12.19
CA PHE A 29 -17.22 -2.62 -10.93
C PHE A 29 -18.17 -2.65 -9.71
N ARG A 30 -19.22 -1.84 -9.73
CA ARG A 30 -20.22 -1.80 -8.65
C ARG A 30 -20.93 -3.14 -8.52
N ARG A 31 -21.38 -3.73 -9.64
CA ARG A 31 -22.01 -5.04 -9.66
C ARG A 31 -21.11 -6.14 -9.10
N LEU A 32 -19.78 -6.09 -9.39
CA LEU A 32 -18.81 -7.01 -8.80
C LEU A 32 -18.82 -6.88 -7.26
N CYS A 33 -18.72 -5.66 -6.72
CA CYS A 33 -18.71 -5.41 -5.28
C CYS A 33 -20.00 -5.91 -4.62
N GLU A 34 -21.17 -5.62 -5.22
CA GLU A 34 -22.46 -6.09 -4.71
C GLU A 34 -22.58 -7.62 -4.76
N THR A 35 -22.19 -8.24 -5.88
CA THR A 35 -22.20 -9.70 -6.02
C THR A 35 -21.25 -10.38 -5.03
N ALA A 36 -20.12 -9.76 -4.72
CA ALA A 36 -19.19 -10.23 -3.72
C ALA A 36 -19.70 -10.04 -2.27
N GLY A 37 -20.79 -9.29 -2.09
CA GLY A 37 -21.48 -9.18 -0.81
C GLY A 37 -21.10 -7.96 0.02
N VAL A 38 -20.58 -6.88 -0.56
CA VAL A 38 -20.22 -5.66 0.17
C VAL A 38 -21.40 -5.10 0.96
N GLY A 39 -22.62 -5.20 0.43
CA GLY A 39 -23.87 -4.78 1.09
C GLY A 39 -24.25 -5.60 2.33
N SER A 40 -23.57 -6.72 2.62
CA SER A 40 -23.77 -7.46 3.87
C SER A 40 -23.12 -6.81 5.09
N ILE A 41 -22.22 -5.85 4.87
CA ILE A 41 -21.60 -5.08 5.94
C ILE A 41 -22.60 -4.01 6.43
N ASP A 42 -22.89 -4.00 7.72
CA ASP A 42 -23.67 -2.90 8.32
C ASP A 42 -22.81 -1.62 8.32
N MET A 43 -23.06 -0.75 7.33
CA MET A 43 -22.33 0.52 7.16
C MET A 43 -23.07 1.73 7.71
N LYS A 44 -24.33 1.55 8.17
CA LYS A 44 -25.17 2.68 8.56
C LYS A 44 -24.49 3.56 9.63
N ASP A 45 -24.32 4.84 9.30
CA ASP A 45 -23.68 5.88 10.10
C ASP A 45 -22.21 5.63 10.50
N LYS A 46 -21.55 4.62 9.91
CA LYS A 46 -20.18 4.22 10.23
C LYS A 46 -19.15 4.92 9.34
N TYR A 47 -18.00 5.22 9.91
CA TYR A 47 -16.84 5.71 9.17
C TYR A 47 -16.16 4.56 8.42
N VAL A 48 -16.00 4.72 7.09
CA VAL A 48 -15.41 3.72 6.23
C VAL A 48 -14.11 4.25 5.61
N ALA A 49 -12.99 3.71 6.04
CA ALA A 49 -11.70 4.03 5.45
C ALA A 49 -11.54 3.28 4.12
N VAL A 50 -11.54 4.02 3.02
CA VAL A 50 -11.18 3.46 1.70
C VAL A 50 -9.68 3.62 1.53
N LYS A 51 -8.95 2.53 1.80
CA LYS A 51 -7.49 2.52 1.70
C LYS A 51 -7.06 2.28 0.27
N MET A 52 -6.32 3.23 -0.27
CA MET A 52 -5.74 3.12 -1.60
C MET A 52 -4.40 3.86 -1.69
N HIS A 53 -3.70 3.72 -2.80
CA HIS A 53 -2.51 4.49 -3.12
C HIS A 53 -2.87 5.62 -4.08
N PHE A 54 -2.43 6.85 -3.80
CA PHE A 54 -2.76 8.02 -4.62
C PHE A 54 -1.81 8.26 -5.80
N GLY A 55 -0.76 7.43 -5.94
CA GLY A 55 0.32 7.64 -6.92
C GLY A 55 1.36 8.66 -6.44
N GLU A 56 2.63 8.44 -6.76
CA GLU A 56 3.68 9.46 -6.63
C GLU A 56 3.61 10.34 -7.87
N PRO A 57 3.64 11.69 -7.76
CA PRO A 57 3.61 12.58 -8.91
C PRO A 57 4.68 12.25 -9.96
N GLY A 58 4.26 12.10 -11.21
CA GLY A 58 5.07 11.61 -12.33
C GLY A 58 4.77 10.16 -12.74
N ASN A 59 4.20 9.36 -11.85
CA ASN A 59 3.63 8.06 -12.20
C ASN A 59 2.19 8.27 -12.70
N ILE A 60 1.78 7.62 -13.76
CA ILE A 60 0.43 7.69 -14.34
C ILE A 60 -0.27 6.33 -14.43
N ALA A 61 0.36 5.25 -13.93
CA ALA A 61 -0.21 3.91 -13.91
C ALA A 61 -1.10 3.63 -12.69
N PHE A 62 -1.20 4.56 -11.72
CA PHE A 62 -2.05 4.40 -10.54
C PHE A 62 -3.55 4.33 -10.92
N LEU A 63 -4.38 3.76 -10.05
CA LEU A 63 -5.81 3.62 -10.28
C LEU A 63 -6.49 4.98 -10.53
N ARG A 64 -7.36 5.01 -11.52
CA ARG A 64 -8.16 6.20 -11.84
C ARG A 64 -9.13 6.51 -10.71
N HIS A 65 -9.24 7.79 -10.36
CA HIS A 65 -10.13 8.29 -9.31
C HIS A 65 -11.62 7.94 -9.52
N ASN A 66 -12.01 7.61 -10.76
CA ASN A 66 -13.38 7.16 -11.09
C ASN A 66 -13.79 5.90 -10.33
N TYR A 67 -12.87 4.93 -10.12
CA TYR A 67 -13.14 3.74 -9.31
C TYR A 67 -13.32 4.07 -7.83
N ALA A 68 -12.50 5.00 -7.31
CA ALA A 68 -12.67 5.51 -5.95
C ALA A 68 -14.02 6.19 -5.76
N ARG A 69 -14.46 7.02 -6.75
CA ARG A 69 -15.78 7.64 -6.76
C ARG A 69 -16.89 6.60 -6.73
N ALA A 70 -16.85 5.61 -7.63
CA ALA A 70 -17.88 4.57 -7.71
C ALA A 70 -18.00 3.76 -6.41
N LEU A 71 -16.87 3.46 -5.75
CA LEU A 71 -16.84 2.76 -4.47
C LEU A 71 -17.39 3.63 -3.33
N CYS A 72 -16.99 4.91 -3.26
CA CYS A 72 -17.50 5.83 -2.24
C CYS A 72 -19.01 6.08 -2.38
N ASP A 73 -19.53 6.18 -3.60
CA ASP A 73 -20.97 6.32 -3.84
C ASP A 73 -21.72 5.05 -3.39
N LEU A 74 -21.17 3.86 -3.69
CA LEU A 74 -21.72 2.59 -3.23
C LEU A 74 -21.77 2.50 -1.69
N ILE A 75 -20.69 2.89 -1.01
CA ILE A 75 -20.63 2.92 0.46
C ILE A 75 -21.71 3.86 1.04
N ARG A 76 -21.93 5.04 0.43
CA ARG A 76 -22.98 5.97 0.86
C ARG A 76 -24.38 5.43 0.66
N GLU A 77 -24.63 4.71 -0.43
CA GLU A 77 -25.92 4.04 -0.69
C GLU A 77 -26.23 3.01 0.40
N HIS A 78 -25.20 2.38 0.98
CA HIS A 78 -25.34 1.51 2.16
C HIS A 78 -25.31 2.27 3.49
N GLY A 79 -25.36 3.61 3.48
CA GLY A 79 -25.45 4.46 4.67
C GLY A 79 -24.11 4.77 5.35
N GLY A 80 -22.98 4.37 4.75
CA GLY A 80 -21.64 4.61 5.28
C GLY A 80 -21.11 6.03 5.02
N ARG A 81 -20.11 6.43 5.79
CA ARG A 81 -19.38 7.70 5.68
C ARG A 81 -17.96 7.46 5.19
N PRO A 82 -17.74 7.35 3.85
CA PRO A 82 -16.42 7.04 3.31
C PRO A 82 -15.47 8.22 3.37
N PHE A 83 -14.19 7.92 3.55
CA PHE A 83 -13.06 8.80 3.28
C PHE A 83 -11.93 8.02 2.62
N LEU A 84 -11.17 8.66 1.73
CA LEU A 84 -9.99 8.07 1.11
C LEU A 84 -8.79 8.25 2.03
N THR A 85 -7.93 7.25 2.14
CA THR A 85 -6.77 7.33 3.01
C THR A 85 -5.55 6.56 2.49
N ASP A 86 -4.38 7.08 2.83
CA ASP A 86 -3.06 6.46 2.77
C ASP A 86 -2.20 7.04 3.90
N CYS A 87 -1.06 6.44 4.22
CA CYS A 87 -0.11 6.97 5.20
C CYS A 87 1.18 7.46 4.55
N ASN A 88 1.86 8.40 5.21
CA ASN A 88 3.07 9.03 4.72
C ASN A 88 4.23 8.04 4.47
N THR A 89 5.16 8.42 3.59
CA THR A 89 6.30 7.59 3.20
C THR A 89 7.55 7.84 4.05
N LEU A 90 8.51 6.91 4.03
CA LEU A 90 9.82 7.05 4.68
C LEU A 90 10.84 7.78 3.81
N TYR A 91 10.71 7.67 2.49
CA TYR A 91 11.70 8.17 1.52
C TYR A 91 11.39 9.60 1.09
N ILE A 92 12.37 10.24 0.47
CA ILE A 92 12.20 11.57 -0.15
C ILE A 92 11.23 11.44 -1.32
N GLY A 93 10.15 12.23 -1.29
CA GLY A 93 9.09 12.26 -2.29
C GLY A 93 7.99 13.21 -1.87
N ARG A 94 6.95 13.32 -2.69
CA ARG A 94 5.80 14.22 -2.48
C ARG A 94 4.78 13.68 -1.48
N ARG A 95 5.05 12.54 -0.83
CA ARG A 95 4.15 11.91 0.14
C ARG A 95 4.82 11.70 1.50
N SER A 96 5.84 12.50 1.84
CA SER A 96 6.60 12.37 3.09
C SER A 96 5.99 13.10 4.29
N ASN A 97 4.97 13.92 4.09
CA ASN A 97 4.17 14.60 5.11
C ASN A 97 2.76 14.85 4.56
N ALA A 98 1.79 15.14 5.44
CA ALA A 98 0.39 15.22 5.03
C ALA A 98 0.09 16.32 4.01
N LEU A 99 0.77 17.47 4.07
CA LEU A 99 0.49 18.55 3.14
C LEU A 99 0.92 18.18 1.72
N ASP A 100 2.19 17.79 1.54
CA ASP A 100 2.70 17.34 0.25
C ASP A 100 1.95 16.10 -0.25
N HIS A 101 1.52 15.22 0.66
CA HIS A 101 0.78 14.01 0.31
C HIS A 101 -0.64 14.34 -0.18
N LEU A 102 -1.32 15.32 0.42
CA LEU A 102 -2.60 15.84 -0.07
C LEU A 102 -2.44 16.51 -1.42
N ASP A 103 -1.40 17.33 -1.60
CA ASP A 103 -1.11 17.96 -2.88
C ASP A 103 -0.90 16.92 -3.97
N ALA A 104 -0.09 15.87 -3.70
CA ALA A 104 0.11 14.76 -4.61
C ALA A 104 -1.20 14.03 -4.95
N ALA A 105 -2.05 13.77 -3.94
CA ALA A 105 -3.36 13.17 -4.17
C ALA A 105 -4.24 14.04 -5.06
N TYR A 106 -4.25 15.36 -4.83
CA TYR A 106 -5.07 16.31 -5.60
C TYR A 106 -4.57 16.46 -7.04
N GLU A 107 -3.26 16.53 -7.25
CA GLU A 107 -2.64 16.54 -8.59
C GLU A 107 -3.01 15.28 -9.38
N ASN A 108 -3.11 14.14 -8.72
CA ASN A 108 -3.50 12.84 -9.31
C ASN A 108 -5.03 12.64 -9.37
N GLY A 109 -5.82 13.68 -9.08
CA GLY A 109 -7.27 13.69 -9.23
C GLY A 109 -8.05 13.12 -8.04
N PHE A 110 -7.42 12.80 -6.91
CA PHE A 110 -8.10 12.33 -5.71
C PHE A 110 -8.45 13.50 -4.79
N ASN A 111 -9.56 14.15 -5.06
CA ASN A 111 -10.06 15.29 -4.28
C ASN A 111 -11.59 15.21 -4.14
N PRO A 112 -12.22 16.02 -3.27
CA PRO A 112 -13.66 15.96 -3.03
C PRO A 112 -14.53 16.23 -4.27
N TYR A 113 -14.04 16.98 -5.25
CA TYR A 113 -14.81 17.28 -6.45
C TYR A 113 -14.85 16.08 -7.42
N SER A 114 -13.73 15.40 -7.61
CA SER A 114 -13.62 14.25 -8.52
C SER A 114 -14.16 12.97 -7.89
N THR A 115 -13.81 12.69 -6.63
CA THR A 115 -14.19 11.45 -5.94
C THR A 115 -15.45 11.60 -5.10
N GLY A 116 -15.93 12.83 -4.88
CA GLY A 116 -17.02 13.11 -3.94
C GLY A 116 -16.69 12.77 -2.49
N CYS A 117 -15.43 12.56 -2.14
CA CYS A 117 -14.98 12.01 -0.88
C CYS A 117 -13.76 12.78 -0.35
N HIS A 118 -13.70 13.03 0.95
CA HIS A 118 -12.53 13.67 1.55
C HIS A 118 -11.33 12.73 1.59
N VAL A 119 -10.13 13.30 1.51
CA VAL A 119 -8.87 12.60 1.72
C VAL A 119 -8.36 12.93 3.12
N ILE A 120 -8.03 11.90 3.89
CA ILE A 120 -7.43 12.02 5.23
C ILE A 120 -6.13 11.21 5.22
N ILE A 121 -5.00 11.86 5.50
CA ILE A 121 -3.73 11.16 5.64
C ILE A 121 -3.72 10.45 6.99
N GLY A 122 -3.61 9.12 6.94
CA GLY A 122 -3.95 8.21 8.03
C GLY A 122 -3.07 8.34 9.27
N ASP A 123 -1.82 8.78 9.12
CA ASP A 123 -0.80 8.91 10.17
C ASP A 123 -0.45 10.37 10.50
N GLY A 124 -1.36 11.30 10.20
CA GLY A 124 -1.26 12.70 10.59
C GLY A 124 -0.19 13.50 9.84
N LEU A 125 0.07 14.71 10.35
CA LEU A 125 0.89 15.73 9.65
C LEU A 125 2.30 15.24 9.32
N LYS A 126 2.96 14.55 10.25
CA LYS A 126 4.37 14.14 10.14
C LYS A 126 4.55 12.62 10.00
N GLY A 127 3.48 11.85 9.95
CA GLY A 127 3.52 10.39 9.87
C GLY A 127 3.73 9.70 11.23
N ASP A 128 3.46 10.37 12.32
CA ASP A 128 3.67 9.95 13.71
C ASP A 128 2.38 9.88 14.56
N ASP A 129 1.23 10.12 13.94
CA ASP A 129 -0.08 9.88 14.59
C ASP A 129 -0.53 8.44 14.35
N GLU A 130 -0.29 7.59 15.36
CA GLU A 130 -0.38 6.14 15.21
C GLU A 130 -1.01 5.44 16.40
N VAL A 131 -1.42 4.20 16.18
CA VAL A 131 -1.87 3.26 17.21
C VAL A 131 -0.96 2.04 17.17
N ALA A 132 -0.41 1.65 18.33
CA ALA A 132 0.29 0.37 18.47
C ALA A 132 -0.75 -0.75 18.65
N VAL A 133 -0.79 -1.67 17.68
CA VAL A 133 -1.73 -2.80 17.65
C VAL A 133 -0.95 -4.08 17.94
N PRO A 134 -1.25 -4.81 19.03
CA PRO A 134 -0.62 -6.09 19.31
C PRO A 134 -0.93 -7.12 18.21
N VAL A 135 0.11 -7.73 17.65
CA VAL A 135 0.00 -8.78 16.62
C VAL A 135 0.40 -10.12 17.19
N HIS A 136 1.47 -10.12 18.02
CA HIS A 136 2.11 -11.32 18.54
C HIS A 136 2.47 -12.30 17.41
N GLY A 137 3.02 -11.76 16.33
CA GLY A 137 3.46 -12.50 15.16
C GLY A 137 4.87 -13.07 15.31
N ASP A 138 5.34 -13.73 14.28
CA ASP A 138 6.71 -14.30 14.26
C ASP A 138 7.78 -13.20 14.12
N TYR A 139 7.41 -12.04 13.52
CA TYR A 139 8.32 -10.93 13.19
C TYR A 139 7.90 -9.60 13.80
N VAL A 140 6.63 -9.45 14.17
CA VAL A 140 6.06 -8.19 14.66
C VAL A 140 5.31 -8.43 15.96
N GLU A 141 5.79 -7.85 17.05
CA GLU A 141 5.09 -7.88 18.34
C GLU A 141 3.93 -6.87 18.34
N ASN A 142 4.21 -5.62 17.94
CA ASN A 142 3.23 -4.57 17.80
C ASN A 142 3.36 -3.91 16.42
N ALA A 143 2.27 -3.81 15.68
CA ALA A 143 2.20 -3.04 14.45
C ALA A 143 1.79 -1.60 14.74
N TYR A 144 2.49 -0.62 14.15
CA TYR A 144 2.19 0.80 14.29
C TYR A 144 1.39 1.27 13.10
N ILE A 145 0.09 1.43 13.27
CA ILE A 145 -0.89 1.73 12.22
C ILE A 145 -1.36 3.19 12.36
N GLY A 146 -1.51 3.89 11.23
CA GLY A 146 -2.03 5.26 11.21
C GLY A 146 -3.38 5.37 11.92
N ARG A 147 -3.51 6.37 12.80
CA ARG A 147 -4.66 6.54 13.68
C ARG A 147 -5.98 6.61 12.92
N ALA A 148 -6.09 7.42 11.86
CA ALA A 148 -7.35 7.56 11.15
C ALA A 148 -7.83 6.24 10.51
N VAL A 149 -6.91 5.32 10.18
CA VAL A 149 -7.26 3.97 9.72
C VAL A 149 -7.85 3.16 10.88
N MET A 150 -7.25 3.29 12.08
CA MET A 150 -7.70 2.53 13.27
C MET A 150 -8.99 3.09 13.87
N ASP A 151 -9.24 4.38 13.73
CA ASP A 151 -10.47 5.05 14.21
C ASP A 151 -11.68 4.77 13.28
N ALA A 152 -11.46 4.29 12.07
CA ALA A 152 -12.54 3.88 11.19
C ALA A 152 -13.21 2.59 11.67
N ASP A 153 -14.55 2.53 11.56
CA ASP A 153 -15.33 1.35 11.92
C ASP A 153 -15.12 0.20 10.92
N ILE A 154 -14.90 0.55 9.64
CA ILE A 154 -14.80 -0.38 8.52
C ILE A 154 -13.58 0.01 7.66
N VAL A 155 -12.84 -0.99 7.17
CA VAL A 155 -11.75 -0.77 6.21
C VAL A 155 -12.08 -1.46 4.89
N ILE A 156 -12.09 -0.69 3.81
CA ILE A 156 -12.20 -1.23 2.44
C ILE A 156 -10.91 -0.90 1.69
N SER A 157 -10.21 -1.91 1.19
CA SER A 157 -9.05 -1.66 0.33
C SER A 157 -9.47 -1.57 -1.14
N LEU A 158 -9.01 -0.50 -1.81
CA LEU A 158 -9.07 -0.37 -3.26
C LEU A 158 -7.64 -0.44 -3.78
N THR A 159 -7.30 -1.56 -4.41
CA THR A 159 -5.93 -1.95 -4.69
C THR A 159 -5.63 -1.93 -6.17
N HIS A 160 -4.57 -1.26 -6.57
CA HIS A 160 -3.92 -1.44 -7.86
C HIS A 160 -2.93 -2.60 -7.76
N PHE A 161 -3.11 -3.64 -8.57
CA PHE A 161 -2.16 -4.74 -8.69
C PHE A 161 -1.05 -4.38 -9.68
N LYS A 162 0.21 -4.51 -9.28
CA LYS A 162 1.41 -4.18 -10.07
C LYS A 162 2.63 -4.91 -9.56
N ALA A 163 3.73 -4.90 -10.32
CA ALA A 163 5.00 -5.44 -9.85
C ALA A 163 5.59 -4.61 -8.68
N HIS A 164 6.47 -5.22 -7.93
CA HIS A 164 7.20 -4.58 -6.83
C HIS A 164 8.52 -5.32 -6.57
N ASP A 165 9.60 -4.57 -6.48
CA ASP A 165 10.97 -5.07 -6.33
C ASP A 165 11.24 -5.78 -4.99
N GLY A 166 10.69 -5.28 -3.87
CA GLY A 166 10.90 -5.88 -2.54
C GLY A 166 9.93 -7.01 -2.18
N THR A 167 8.71 -7.04 -2.76
CA THR A 167 7.67 -8.03 -2.43
C THR A 167 7.21 -8.87 -3.62
N GLY A 168 7.88 -8.78 -4.77
CA GLY A 168 7.49 -9.41 -6.03
C GLY A 168 6.33 -8.68 -6.72
N PHE A 169 5.23 -8.46 -6.01
CA PHE A 169 4.09 -7.65 -6.47
C PHE A 169 3.50 -6.80 -5.34
N GLY A 170 2.74 -5.79 -5.71
CA GLY A 170 1.95 -4.98 -4.79
C GLY A 170 0.47 -5.28 -4.96
N GLY A 171 -0.08 -6.11 -4.08
CA GLY A 171 -1.48 -6.48 -4.01
C GLY A 171 -2.19 -5.89 -2.79
N ALA A 172 -3.26 -6.55 -2.33
CA ALA A 172 -4.08 -6.12 -1.19
C ALA A 172 -3.29 -6.15 0.13
N LEU A 173 -2.49 -7.19 0.36
CA LEU A 173 -1.67 -7.30 1.56
C LEU A 173 -0.70 -6.13 1.67
N LYS A 174 -0.02 -5.78 0.57
CA LYS A 174 0.89 -4.63 0.57
C LYS A 174 0.14 -3.30 0.73
N ASN A 175 -0.99 -3.13 0.06
CA ASN A 175 -1.81 -1.93 0.19
C ASN A 175 -2.27 -1.71 1.64
N LEU A 176 -2.66 -2.75 2.34
CA LEU A 176 -3.09 -2.70 3.75
C LEU A 176 -1.87 -2.63 4.69
N GLY A 177 -0.97 -3.60 4.67
CA GLY A 177 0.11 -3.70 5.64
C GLY A 177 1.09 -2.53 5.55
N MET A 178 1.76 -2.38 4.41
CA MET A 178 2.70 -1.27 4.20
C MET A 178 1.98 0.07 4.15
N GLY A 179 0.83 0.12 3.45
CA GLY A 179 0.11 1.36 3.20
C GLY A 179 -0.54 1.97 4.44
N CYS A 180 -1.05 1.17 5.38
CA CYS A 180 -1.63 1.66 6.64
C CYS A 180 -0.60 1.85 7.76
N GLY A 181 0.62 1.30 7.62
CA GLY A 181 1.69 1.53 8.59
C GLY A 181 2.03 3.02 8.68
N SER A 182 2.19 3.53 9.92
CA SER A 182 2.75 4.84 10.16
C SER A 182 4.21 4.92 9.70
N ARG A 183 4.85 6.07 9.84
CA ARG A 183 6.28 6.19 9.57
C ARG A 183 7.12 5.24 10.44
N LEU A 184 6.76 5.08 11.72
CA LEU A 184 7.42 4.11 12.61
C LEU A 184 7.14 2.67 12.14
N GLY A 185 5.88 2.36 11.79
CA GLY A 185 5.51 1.05 11.26
C GLY A 185 6.24 0.71 9.96
N LYS A 186 6.35 1.66 9.03
CA LYS A 186 7.14 1.46 7.81
C LYS A 186 8.63 1.23 8.11
N LYS A 187 9.18 1.97 9.09
CA LYS A 187 10.57 1.77 9.54
C LYS A 187 10.77 0.38 10.16
N ASP A 188 9.81 -0.12 10.93
CA ASP A 188 9.87 -1.47 11.49
C ASP A 188 9.82 -2.53 10.39
N MET A 189 8.88 -2.42 9.43
CA MET A 189 8.79 -3.37 8.31
C MET A 189 10.09 -3.43 7.48
N HIS A 190 10.70 -2.29 7.19
CA HIS A 190 11.95 -2.18 6.43
C HIS A 190 13.23 -2.41 7.25
N ALA A 191 13.14 -2.68 8.56
CA ALA A 191 14.34 -2.77 9.42
C ALA A 191 15.33 -3.86 9.00
N SER A 192 14.90 -4.92 8.33
CA SER A 192 15.74 -5.98 7.77
C SER A 192 16.43 -5.62 6.46
N GLU A 193 16.01 -4.54 5.79
CA GLU A 193 16.60 -4.06 4.53
C GLU A 193 17.76 -3.07 4.74
N LYS A 194 18.35 -3.02 5.96
CA LYS A 194 19.52 -2.16 6.18
C LYS A 194 20.61 -2.50 5.16
N PRO A 195 21.14 -1.48 4.44
CA PRO A 195 22.10 -1.72 3.38
C PRO A 195 23.51 -1.94 3.90
N ALA A 196 24.26 -2.76 3.19
CA ALA A 196 25.73 -2.80 3.24
C ALA A 196 26.31 -2.15 1.98
N VAL A 197 27.60 -1.76 2.06
CA VAL A 197 28.34 -1.16 0.95
C VAL A 197 29.49 -2.08 0.57
N ASP A 198 29.51 -2.53 -0.69
CA ASP A 198 30.69 -3.14 -1.27
C ASP A 198 31.72 -2.04 -1.56
N GLN A 199 32.69 -1.91 -0.68
CA GLN A 199 33.71 -0.88 -0.73
C GLN A 199 34.58 -1.00 -2.01
N SER A 200 34.77 -2.22 -2.54
CA SER A 200 35.58 -2.46 -3.75
C SER A 200 34.95 -1.88 -5.01
N ARG A 201 33.64 -1.73 -5.03
CA ARG A 201 32.86 -1.18 -6.15
C ARG A 201 32.40 0.26 -5.94
N CYS A 202 32.48 0.75 -4.73
CA CYS A 202 32.04 2.11 -4.40
C CYS A 202 33.06 3.14 -4.90
N VAL A 203 32.60 4.07 -5.72
CA VAL A 203 33.44 5.17 -6.28
C VAL A 203 33.21 6.51 -5.59
N GLY A 204 32.56 6.55 -4.43
CA GLY A 204 32.32 7.77 -3.66
C GLY A 204 31.45 8.83 -4.36
N CYS A 205 30.61 8.48 -5.33
CA CYS A 205 29.86 9.45 -6.17
C CYS A 205 28.79 10.26 -5.41
N GLY A 206 28.43 9.92 -4.17
CA GLY A 206 27.53 10.66 -3.30
C GLY A 206 26.03 10.54 -3.65
N VAL A 207 25.64 9.81 -4.68
CA VAL A 207 24.23 9.65 -5.09
C VAL A 207 23.38 9.07 -3.94
N CYS A 208 23.89 8.08 -3.23
CA CYS A 208 23.21 7.47 -2.09
C CYS A 208 22.95 8.47 -0.94
N ALA A 209 23.95 9.31 -0.62
CA ALA A 209 23.81 10.32 0.44
C ALA A 209 22.79 11.41 0.07
N LYS A 210 22.78 11.86 -1.19
CA LYS A 210 21.79 12.85 -1.69
C LYS A 210 20.35 12.33 -1.66
N ASN A 211 20.17 11.01 -1.75
CA ASN A 211 18.85 10.37 -1.73
C ASN A 211 18.45 9.81 -0.36
N CYS A 212 19.27 10.01 0.68
CA CYS A 212 18.99 9.52 2.02
C CYS A 212 18.15 10.54 2.81
N ALA A 213 16.86 10.24 2.99
CA ALA A 213 15.92 11.08 3.76
C ALA A 213 16.29 11.20 5.26
N HIS A 214 17.15 10.29 5.76
CA HIS A 214 17.48 10.18 7.19
C HIS A 214 18.88 10.70 7.52
N GLY A 215 19.63 11.22 6.53
CA GLY A 215 21.00 11.68 6.72
C GLY A 215 21.93 10.58 7.27
N ALA A 216 21.63 9.32 6.97
CA ALA A 216 22.34 8.16 7.49
C ALA A 216 23.61 7.81 6.70
N ILE A 217 23.91 8.52 5.60
CA ILE A 217 25.03 8.19 4.71
C ILE A 217 25.98 9.36 4.61
N THR A 218 27.23 9.12 4.95
CA THR A 218 28.35 10.02 4.70
C THR A 218 29.24 9.43 3.61
N VAL A 219 29.89 10.28 2.82
CA VAL A 219 30.78 9.86 1.74
C VAL A 219 32.13 10.57 1.91
N THR A 220 33.18 9.77 1.95
CA THR A 220 34.59 10.20 1.87
C THR A 220 35.18 9.63 0.58
N GLU A 221 36.10 8.68 0.63
CA GLU A 221 36.50 7.88 -0.54
C GLU A 221 35.37 6.93 -0.94
N HIS A 222 34.63 6.40 0.03
CA HIS A 222 33.51 5.49 -0.14
C HIS A 222 32.33 5.93 0.73
N ALA A 223 31.15 5.35 0.48
CA ALA A 223 29.97 5.58 1.30
C ALA A 223 30.07 4.82 2.63
N HIS A 224 29.66 5.48 3.72
CA HIS A 224 29.56 4.92 5.06
C HIS A 224 28.15 5.13 5.59
N ILE A 225 27.57 4.07 6.18
CA ILE A 225 26.18 4.06 6.65
C ILE A 225 26.16 4.06 8.17
N ASP A 226 25.53 5.06 8.75
CA ASP A 226 25.20 5.10 10.17
C ASP A 226 23.94 4.25 10.42
N ALA A 227 24.13 3.04 10.95
CA ALA A 227 23.05 2.10 11.22
C ALA A 227 22.04 2.62 12.26
N THR A 228 22.39 3.59 13.09
CA THR A 228 21.49 4.16 14.10
C THR A 228 20.49 5.14 13.47
N LYS A 229 20.88 5.82 12.40
CA LYS A 229 20.04 6.73 11.62
C LYS A 229 19.32 6.04 10.47
N CYS A 230 19.87 4.91 9.99
CA CYS A 230 19.32 4.19 8.84
C CYS A 230 17.95 3.59 9.15
N ALA A 231 16.95 3.98 8.34
CA ALA A 231 15.59 3.43 8.43
C ALA A 231 15.40 2.12 7.65
N GLY A 232 16.39 1.67 6.86
CA GLY A 232 16.27 0.47 6.03
C GLY A 232 15.44 0.62 4.74
N CYS A 233 15.05 1.83 4.35
CA CYS A 233 14.10 2.08 3.25
C CYS A 233 14.59 1.67 1.83
N GLY A 234 15.77 1.10 1.68
CA GLY A 234 16.31 0.59 0.42
C GLY A 234 16.66 1.63 -0.66
N ARG A 235 16.32 2.92 -0.49
CA ARG A 235 16.46 3.95 -1.53
C ARG A 235 17.90 4.09 -2.06
N CYS A 236 18.89 3.94 -1.21
CA CYS A 236 20.31 3.99 -1.59
C CYS A 236 20.73 2.78 -2.44
N ILE A 237 20.09 1.61 -2.23
CA ILE A 237 20.32 0.40 -3.02
C ILE A 237 19.80 0.64 -4.44
N GLU A 238 18.55 1.09 -4.55
CA GLU A 238 17.89 1.41 -5.83
C GLU A 238 18.67 2.46 -6.64
N LYS A 239 19.07 3.56 -6.00
CA LYS A 239 19.69 4.71 -6.68
C LYS A 239 21.18 4.56 -6.95
N CYS A 240 21.83 3.48 -6.49
CA CYS A 240 23.28 3.32 -6.67
C CYS A 240 23.64 2.99 -8.13
N PRO A 241 24.31 3.89 -8.88
CA PRO A 241 24.66 3.63 -10.28
C PRO A 241 25.69 2.50 -10.44
N GLN A 242 26.51 2.27 -9.39
CA GLN A 242 27.52 1.22 -9.34
C GLN A 242 26.96 -0.11 -8.81
N LYS A 243 25.70 -0.12 -8.35
CA LYS A 243 25.08 -1.29 -7.69
C LYS A 243 26.00 -1.91 -6.62
N CYS A 244 26.71 -1.07 -5.90
CA CYS A 244 27.60 -1.49 -4.80
C CYS A 244 26.90 -1.50 -3.43
N MET A 245 25.62 -1.13 -3.39
CA MET A 245 24.80 -1.23 -2.17
C MET A 245 23.84 -2.41 -2.31
N HIS A 246 23.73 -3.21 -1.27
CA HIS A 246 22.87 -4.40 -1.21
C HIS A 246 22.30 -4.55 0.21
N PRO A 247 21.20 -5.28 0.44
CA PRO A 247 20.71 -5.62 1.78
C PRO A 247 21.77 -6.41 2.56
N MET A 248 21.84 -6.21 3.87
CA MET A 248 22.73 -6.98 4.75
C MET A 248 22.28 -8.44 4.95
N ASP A 249 20.99 -8.71 4.82
CA ASP A 249 20.39 -10.05 4.96
C ASP A 249 19.81 -10.45 3.60
N ASP A 250 20.23 -11.60 3.08
CA ASP A 250 19.72 -12.16 1.82
C ASP A 250 18.22 -12.49 1.87
N ARG A 251 17.67 -12.66 3.10
CA ARG A 251 16.23 -12.87 3.34
C ARG A 251 15.45 -11.57 3.57
N ALA A 252 16.05 -10.40 3.38
CA ALA A 252 15.42 -9.11 3.69
C ALA A 252 14.03 -8.97 3.04
N ASN A 253 13.89 -9.35 1.76
CA ASN A 253 12.62 -9.30 1.04
C ASN A 253 11.58 -10.29 1.57
N GLU A 254 12.00 -11.49 1.99
CA GLU A 254 11.13 -12.47 2.64
C GLU A 254 10.62 -11.93 3.98
N ILE A 255 11.52 -11.41 4.80
CA ILE A 255 11.18 -10.84 6.11
C ILE A 255 10.25 -9.64 5.94
N LEU A 256 10.53 -8.75 4.98
CA LEU A 256 9.63 -7.63 4.63
C LEU A 256 8.23 -8.14 4.29
N SER A 257 8.12 -9.13 3.41
CA SER A 257 6.83 -9.69 2.98
C SER A 257 6.05 -10.30 4.15
N ARG A 258 6.73 -11.02 5.06
CA ARG A 258 6.14 -11.58 6.27
C ARG A 258 5.65 -10.49 7.23
N LYS A 259 6.47 -9.46 7.49
CA LYS A 259 6.07 -8.32 8.30
C LYS A 259 4.88 -7.56 7.69
N VAL A 260 4.85 -7.37 6.37
CA VAL A 260 3.70 -6.76 5.68
C VAL A 260 2.42 -7.56 5.89
N ALA A 261 2.50 -8.90 5.85
CA ALA A 261 1.34 -9.76 6.14
C ALA A 261 0.86 -9.63 7.60
N GLU A 262 1.78 -9.58 8.56
CA GLU A 262 1.47 -9.38 9.98
C GLU A 262 0.88 -7.98 10.25
N TYR A 263 1.39 -6.94 9.60
CA TYR A 263 0.79 -5.60 9.62
C TYR A 263 -0.61 -5.57 9.00
N THR A 264 -0.83 -6.33 7.92
CA THR A 264 -2.17 -6.50 7.34
C THR A 264 -3.13 -7.11 8.35
N ALA A 265 -2.70 -8.16 9.06
CA ALA A 265 -3.50 -8.78 10.12
C ALA A 265 -3.88 -7.78 11.22
N ALA A 266 -2.96 -6.86 11.60
CA ALA A 266 -3.27 -5.79 12.56
C ALA A 266 -4.36 -4.84 12.06
N VAL A 267 -4.39 -4.56 10.76
CA VAL A 267 -5.40 -3.67 10.15
C VAL A 267 -6.76 -4.32 10.06
N VAL A 268 -6.85 -5.60 9.67
CA VAL A 268 -8.14 -6.24 9.35
C VAL A 268 -8.76 -7.02 10.51
N ARG A 269 -7.96 -7.46 11.48
CA ARG A 269 -8.45 -8.31 12.57
C ARG A 269 -9.44 -7.56 13.46
N GLY A 270 -10.60 -8.19 13.73
CA GLY A 270 -11.58 -7.70 14.68
C GLY A 270 -12.48 -6.57 14.17
N ARG A 271 -12.47 -6.26 12.88
CA ARG A 271 -13.38 -5.29 12.26
C ARG A 271 -13.90 -5.77 10.90
N PRO A 272 -15.05 -5.27 10.43
CA PRO A 272 -15.52 -5.54 9.07
C PRO A 272 -14.54 -4.97 8.04
N CYS A 273 -14.17 -5.81 7.06
CA CYS A 273 -13.29 -5.42 5.95
C CYS A 273 -13.83 -5.96 4.63
N PHE A 274 -13.52 -5.27 3.55
CA PHE A 274 -13.79 -5.73 2.19
C PHE A 274 -12.65 -5.28 1.28
N HIS A 275 -12.34 -6.08 0.27
CA HIS A 275 -11.17 -5.85 -0.57
C HIS A 275 -11.54 -5.90 -2.03
N VAL A 276 -11.07 -4.90 -2.78
CA VAL A 276 -11.21 -4.82 -4.23
C VAL A 276 -9.84 -4.59 -4.83
N ALA A 277 -9.50 -5.34 -5.87
CA ALA A 277 -8.26 -5.17 -6.63
C ALA A 277 -8.55 -5.04 -8.12
N LEU A 278 -7.79 -4.16 -8.77
CA LEU A 278 -7.81 -4.01 -10.21
C LEU A 278 -6.42 -4.35 -10.76
N ALA A 279 -6.38 -5.34 -11.65
CA ALA A 279 -5.19 -5.76 -12.37
C ALA A 279 -5.26 -5.16 -13.79
N CYS A 280 -4.92 -3.88 -13.87
CA CYS A 280 -4.85 -3.07 -15.09
C CYS A 280 -3.62 -2.15 -15.03
N ASP A 281 -3.15 -1.67 -16.16
CA ASP A 281 -1.94 -0.84 -16.24
C ASP A 281 -0.77 -1.43 -15.41
N ILE A 282 -0.58 -2.76 -15.48
CA ILE A 282 0.36 -3.51 -14.62
C ILE A 282 1.80 -3.09 -14.90
N SER A 283 2.23 -2.03 -14.22
CA SER A 283 3.56 -1.45 -14.36
C SER A 283 4.63 -2.35 -13.70
N PRO A 284 5.86 -2.42 -14.28
CA PRO A 284 7.00 -3.05 -13.61
C PRO A 284 7.42 -2.31 -12.32
N TYR A 285 7.02 -1.04 -12.20
CA TYR A 285 7.31 -0.20 -11.03
C TYR A 285 6.05 0.00 -10.18
N CYS A 286 6.25 0.06 -8.86
CA CYS A 286 5.20 0.39 -7.92
C CYS A 286 4.75 1.85 -8.09
N ASP A 287 3.46 2.15 -7.81
CA ASP A 287 2.91 3.51 -7.78
C ASP A 287 3.63 4.45 -6.81
N CYS A 288 4.52 3.92 -5.98
CA CYS A 288 5.36 4.68 -5.06
C CYS A 288 6.60 5.31 -5.70
N TYR A 289 6.87 5.01 -6.96
CA TYR A 289 7.89 5.68 -7.78
C TYR A 289 7.29 6.80 -8.60
N ALA A 290 8.05 7.88 -8.82
CA ALA A 290 7.65 9.01 -9.67
C ALA A 290 7.76 8.69 -11.18
N LEU A 291 7.76 7.42 -11.54
CA LEU A 291 7.81 6.94 -12.91
C LEU A 291 7.08 5.60 -13.02
N ASN A 292 6.58 5.33 -14.18
CA ASN A 292 6.12 4.01 -14.60
C ASN A 292 6.70 3.72 -15.99
N ASP A 293 6.54 2.49 -16.44
CA ASP A 293 6.91 2.05 -17.78
C ASP A 293 5.67 1.48 -18.48
N ALA A 294 5.81 0.98 -19.68
CA ALA A 294 4.77 0.24 -20.35
C ALA A 294 4.32 -0.95 -19.47
N PRO A 295 3.02 -1.29 -19.48
CA PRO A 295 2.53 -2.46 -18.77
C PRO A 295 3.27 -3.72 -19.20
N ILE A 296 3.63 -4.58 -18.23
CA ILE A 296 4.31 -5.86 -18.48
C ILE A 296 3.34 -7.01 -18.76
N LEU A 297 2.07 -6.80 -18.50
CA LEU A 297 0.96 -7.71 -18.78
C LEU A 297 -0.23 -6.91 -19.30
N GLU A 298 -1.07 -7.55 -20.11
CA GLU A 298 -2.38 -6.99 -20.49
C GLU A 298 -3.28 -6.84 -19.28
N ASP A 299 -4.28 -5.95 -19.39
CA ASP A 299 -5.30 -5.76 -18.38
C ASP A 299 -6.09 -7.06 -18.16
N ILE A 300 -6.10 -7.57 -16.93
CA ILE A 300 -6.70 -8.85 -16.56
C ILE A 300 -8.16 -8.65 -16.16
N GLY A 301 -8.39 -7.81 -15.14
CA GLY A 301 -9.74 -7.60 -14.62
C GLY A 301 -9.79 -7.04 -13.21
N MET A 302 -10.96 -7.17 -12.62
CA MET A 302 -11.28 -6.69 -11.27
C MET A 302 -11.65 -7.87 -10.38
N PHE A 303 -11.20 -7.82 -9.14
CA PHE A 303 -11.38 -8.86 -8.13
C PHE A 303 -12.03 -8.27 -6.88
N ALA A 304 -12.85 -9.04 -6.19
CA ALA A 304 -13.44 -8.64 -4.90
C ALA A 304 -13.53 -9.83 -3.94
N SER A 305 -13.21 -9.59 -2.66
CA SER A 305 -13.23 -10.62 -1.62
C SER A 305 -13.33 -10.00 -0.22
N PHE A 306 -13.79 -10.77 0.75
CA PHE A 306 -13.63 -10.47 2.18
C PHE A 306 -12.26 -10.89 2.72
N ASP A 307 -11.48 -11.64 1.95
CA ASP A 307 -10.18 -12.18 2.34
C ASP A 307 -9.08 -11.61 1.44
N PRO A 308 -8.19 -10.74 1.97
CA PRO A 308 -7.13 -10.14 1.19
C PRO A 308 -6.03 -11.14 0.81
N VAL A 309 -5.87 -12.23 1.57
CA VAL A 309 -4.90 -13.30 1.26
C VAL A 309 -5.38 -14.10 0.05
N ALA A 310 -6.66 -14.53 0.08
CA ALA A 310 -7.24 -15.25 -1.04
C ALA A 310 -7.22 -14.39 -2.33
N MET A 311 -7.42 -13.07 -2.21
CA MET A 311 -7.39 -12.17 -3.36
C MET A 311 -6.00 -12.03 -3.98
N ASP A 312 -4.95 -11.95 -3.17
CA ASP A 312 -3.56 -11.87 -3.64
C ASP A 312 -3.03 -13.24 -4.12
N GLN A 313 -3.69 -14.35 -3.75
CA GLN A 313 -3.34 -15.71 -4.17
C GLN A 313 -3.94 -16.08 -5.55
N CYS A 314 -5.02 -15.40 -5.97
CA CYS A 314 -5.66 -15.61 -7.28
C CYS A 314 -4.88 -14.96 -8.42
#